data_e1b65dad3a43ab802ad3330597523764
#
_entry.id   e1b65dad3a43ab802ad3330597523764
#
_cell.length_a   1.000
_cell.length_b   1.000
_cell.length_c   1.000
_cell.angle_alpha   90.00
_cell.angle_beta   90.00
_cell.angle_gamma   90.00
#
_symmetry.space_group_name_H-M   'P 1'
#
loop_
_entity.id
_entity.type
_entity.pdbx_description
1 polymer ?
#
loop_
_entity_poly.entity_id
_entity_poly.type
_entity_poly.pdbx_seq_one_letter_code
_entity_poly.pdbx_strand_id
1 'polypeptide(L)'
;MKVFVTGVKGQLGHDVVDELEKRGHEAIGVDIDEMDITDAGSVDRVIREASPDAVIHCAAYTAVDAAEDNLELCRRVNAYGTENIARVCRELDIKMMYISTDYVFNGQGTRPWEPDDEREPLNVYGLTKYEGELAIEQNLTKYFTVRIAWVFGVNGKNFIKPMLRIGKERGAASVVDDQIGSPTY
;
A
#
# COMPACT_ATOMS: atom_id res chain seq x y z
N MET A 1 19.57 7.10 -7.10
CA MET A 1 18.32 7.87 -7.03
C MET A 1 18.00 8.11 -5.58
N LYS A 2 17.38 9.23 -5.27
CA LYS A 2 16.82 9.52 -3.95
C LYS A 2 15.34 9.13 -3.98
N VAL A 3 14.94 8.13 -3.19
CA VAL A 3 13.59 7.57 -3.20
C VAL A 3 12.91 7.83 -1.85
N PHE A 4 11.77 8.47 -1.90
CA PHE A 4 10.94 8.74 -0.72
C PHE A 4 9.96 7.60 -0.49
N VAL A 5 9.97 7.00 0.71
CA VAL A 5 9.15 5.83 1.04
C VAL A 5 8.24 6.16 2.22
N THR A 6 6.93 6.01 2.04
CA THR A 6 5.96 6.20 3.14
C THR A 6 5.60 4.87 3.78
N GLY A 7 5.22 4.89 5.08
CA GLY A 7 4.76 3.71 5.79
C GLY A 7 5.90 2.75 6.16
N VAL A 8 7.08 3.29 6.47
CA VAL A 8 8.29 2.48 6.73
C VAL A 8 8.27 1.69 8.03
N LYS A 9 7.36 1.99 8.96
CA LYS A 9 7.12 1.17 10.16
C LYS A 9 6.28 -0.09 9.85
N GLY A 10 5.66 -0.14 8.66
CA GLY A 10 4.95 -1.30 8.15
C GLY A 10 5.89 -2.37 7.58
N GLN A 11 5.34 -3.58 7.32
CA GLN A 11 6.10 -4.70 6.78
C GLN A 11 6.77 -4.35 5.44
N LEU A 12 6.00 -3.91 4.46
CA LEU A 12 6.49 -3.65 3.11
C LEU A 12 7.41 -2.42 3.05
N GLY A 13 7.01 -1.31 3.69
CA GLY A 13 7.81 -0.09 3.65
C GLY A 13 9.22 -0.26 4.23
N HIS A 14 9.34 -1.06 5.29
CA HIS A 14 10.64 -1.45 5.85
C HIS A 14 11.50 -2.21 4.83
N ASP A 15 10.94 -3.27 4.23
CA ASP A 15 11.67 -4.12 3.29
C ASP A 15 12.05 -3.34 2.00
N VAL A 16 11.20 -2.37 1.58
CA VAL A 16 11.50 -1.45 0.46
C VAL A 16 12.71 -0.57 0.76
N VAL A 17 12.80 0.01 1.97
CA VAL A 17 13.96 0.83 2.36
C VAL A 17 15.23 -0.02 2.33
N ASP A 18 15.21 -1.18 2.97
CA ASP A 18 16.36 -2.10 3.00
C ASP A 18 16.83 -2.48 1.59
N GLU A 19 15.88 -2.77 0.68
CA GLU A 19 16.22 -3.18 -0.68
C GLU A 19 16.76 -2.03 -1.53
N LEU A 20 16.23 -0.81 -1.35
CA LEU A 20 16.75 0.39 -1.99
C LEU A 20 18.20 0.65 -1.59
N GLU A 21 18.53 0.57 -0.30
CA GLU A 21 19.88 0.77 0.21
C GLU A 21 20.85 -0.31 -0.30
N LYS A 22 20.45 -1.59 -0.31
CA LYS A 22 21.24 -2.69 -0.88
C LYS A 22 21.56 -2.47 -2.36
N ARG A 23 20.67 -1.81 -3.10
CA ARG A 23 20.87 -1.46 -4.52
C ARG A 23 21.63 -0.16 -4.72
N GLY A 24 22.10 0.50 -3.67
CA GLY A 24 22.87 1.74 -3.73
C GLY A 24 22.01 2.98 -4.03
N HIS A 25 20.73 2.96 -3.70
CA HIS A 25 19.85 4.12 -3.72
C HIS A 25 19.82 4.80 -2.35
N GLU A 26 19.56 6.09 -2.32
CA GLU A 26 19.28 6.84 -1.09
C GLU A 26 17.79 6.68 -0.77
N ALA A 27 17.46 6.05 0.36
CA ALA A 27 16.09 5.90 0.81
C ALA A 27 15.77 6.93 1.91
N ILE A 28 14.69 7.69 1.74
CA ILE A 28 14.13 8.58 2.76
C ILE A 28 12.82 7.97 3.23
N GLY A 29 12.86 7.30 4.38
CA GLY A 29 11.71 6.66 4.98
C GLY A 29 10.95 7.58 5.91
N VAL A 30 9.62 7.63 5.79
CA VAL A 30 8.73 8.37 6.70
C VAL A 30 7.52 7.53 7.11
N ASP A 31 7.01 7.83 8.30
CA ASP A 31 5.76 7.30 8.80
C ASP A 31 4.90 8.43 9.38
N ILE A 32 3.81 8.11 10.06
CA ILE A 32 2.85 9.10 10.56
C ILE A 32 3.48 10.15 11.49
N ASP A 33 4.52 9.81 12.23
CA ASP A 33 5.18 10.73 13.16
C ASP A 33 5.96 11.83 12.42
N GLU A 34 6.51 11.53 11.24
CA GLU A 34 7.26 12.45 10.39
C GLU A 34 6.33 13.17 9.41
N MET A 35 5.32 12.47 8.88
CA MET A 35 4.41 13.00 7.87
C MET A 35 3.03 12.35 7.97
N ASP A 36 2.04 13.10 8.46
CA ASP A 36 0.64 12.70 8.34
C ASP A 36 0.17 12.89 6.87
N ILE A 37 -0.04 11.79 6.16
CA ILE A 37 -0.48 11.83 4.76
C ILE A 37 -1.87 12.43 4.59
N THR A 38 -2.69 12.48 5.65
CA THR A 38 -4.04 13.08 5.61
C THR A 38 -4.00 14.61 5.73
N ASP A 39 -2.85 15.18 6.07
CA ASP A 39 -2.59 16.63 6.10
C ASP A 39 -1.81 17.06 4.84
N ALA A 40 -2.51 17.73 3.91
CA ALA A 40 -1.91 18.18 2.66
C ALA A 40 -0.71 19.12 2.87
N GLY A 41 -0.74 19.94 3.92
CA GLY A 41 0.37 20.87 4.25
C GLY A 41 1.60 20.11 4.75
N SER A 42 1.41 19.06 5.57
CA SER A 42 2.48 18.18 6.00
C SER A 42 3.13 17.46 4.82
N VAL A 43 2.29 16.90 3.92
CA VAL A 43 2.75 16.19 2.71
C VAL A 43 3.57 17.11 1.80
N ASP A 44 3.03 18.29 1.48
CA ASP A 44 3.72 19.26 0.62
C ASP A 44 5.08 19.66 1.18
N ARG A 45 5.15 20.03 2.45
CA ARG A 45 6.37 20.45 3.11
C ARG A 45 7.42 19.34 3.13
N VAL A 46 7.06 18.15 3.62
CA VAL A 46 8.03 17.08 3.86
C VAL A 46 8.59 16.51 2.55
N ILE A 47 7.75 16.32 1.52
CA ILE A 47 8.21 15.81 0.22
C ILE A 47 9.10 16.85 -0.48
N ARG A 48 8.75 18.15 -0.42
CA ARG A 48 9.58 19.20 -1.04
C ARG A 48 10.92 19.37 -0.34
N GLU A 49 10.96 19.34 0.99
CA GLU A 49 12.21 19.37 1.77
C GLU A 49 13.09 18.18 1.43
N ALA A 50 12.51 16.99 1.27
CA ALA A 50 13.24 15.79 0.88
C ALA A 50 13.76 15.86 -0.56
N SER A 51 13.09 16.57 -1.46
CA SER A 51 13.46 16.71 -2.89
C SER A 51 13.83 15.37 -3.55
N PRO A 52 12.93 14.37 -3.59
CA PRO A 52 13.22 13.04 -4.11
C PRO A 52 13.11 12.96 -5.63
N ASP A 53 13.73 11.94 -6.24
CA ASP A 53 13.56 11.58 -7.65
C ASP A 53 12.27 10.78 -7.89
N ALA A 54 11.79 10.06 -6.87
CA ALA A 54 10.59 9.23 -6.94
C ALA A 54 10.00 9.00 -5.55
N VAL A 55 8.70 8.65 -5.50
CA VAL A 55 7.97 8.25 -4.28
C VAL A 55 7.50 6.80 -4.41
N ILE A 56 7.71 5.98 -3.37
CA ILE A 56 7.06 4.68 -3.19
C ILE A 56 6.10 4.81 -2.01
N HIS A 57 4.80 4.74 -2.31
CA HIS A 57 3.74 4.94 -1.33
C HIS A 57 3.24 3.61 -0.78
N CYS A 58 3.75 3.22 0.41
CA CYS A 58 3.36 1.99 1.12
C CYS A 58 2.41 2.25 2.30
N ALA A 59 2.26 3.51 2.76
CA ALA A 59 1.36 3.83 3.85
C ALA A 59 -0.10 3.57 3.45
N ALA A 60 -0.85 2.86 4.28
CA ALA A 60 -2.26 2.58 4.06
C ALA A 60 -2.96 2.17 5.37
N TYR A 61 -4.26 2.38 5.43
CA TYR A 61 -5.13 1.73 6.39
C TYR A 61 -5.43 0.31 5.89
N THR A 62 -4.90 -0.71 6.55
CA THR A 62 -4.93 -2.11 6.06
C THR A 62 -5.76 -3.06 6.92
N ALA A 63 -6.40 -2.57 7.98
CA ALA A 63 -7.27 -3.37 8.83
C ALA A 63 -8.64 -3.57 8.15
N VAL A 64 -8.74 -4.56 7.26
CA VAL A 64 -9.89 -4.80 6.36
C VAL A 64 -11.21 -4.85 7.13
N ASP A 65 -11.29 -5.70 8.16
CA ASP A 65 -12.52 -5.86 8.94
C ASP A 65 -12.90 -4.56 9.69
N ALA A 66 -11.90 -3.90 10.28
CA ALA A 66 -12.14 -2.64 11.00
C ALA A 66 -12.47 -1.47 10.05
N ALA A 67 -12.15 -1.56 8.77
CA ALA A 67 -12.49 -0.54 7.78
C ALA A 67 -14.02 -0.41 7.60
N GLU A 68 -14.78 -1.52 7.73
CA GLU A 68 -16.25 -1.51 7.62
C GLU A 68 -16.90 -0.57 8.64
N ASP A 69 -16.33 -0.50 9.85
CA ASP A 69 -16.81 0.40 10.91
C ASP A 69 -16.17 1.80 10.86
N ASN A 70 -15.13 2.01 10.02
CA ASN A 70 -14.31 3.22 9.99
C ASN A 70 -14.10 3.77 8.56
N LEU A 71 -15.14 3.77 7.73
CA LEU A 71 -15.08 4.21 6.34
C LEU A 71 -14.39 5.56 6.15
N GLU A 72 -14.76 6.58 6.92
CA GLU A 72 -14.21 7.93 6.78
C GLU A 72 -12.71 8.00 7.09
N LEU A 73 -12.26 7.30 8.12
CA LEU A 73 -10.84 7.23 8.43
C LEU A 73 -10.08 6.45 7.34
N CYS A 74 -10.63 5.32 6.92
CA CYS A 74 -10.05 4.50 5.86
C CYS A 74 -9.90 5.30 4.55
N ARG A 75 -10.95 6.04 4.15
CA ARG A 75 -10.94 6.90 2.96
C ARG A 75 -9.96 8.05 3.10
N ARG A 76 -9.92 8.71 4.26
CA ARG A 76 -8.94 9.79 4.50
C ARG A 76 -7.51 9.32 4.30
N VAL A 77 -7.17 8.12 4.77
CA VAL A 77 -5.82 7.57 4.63
C VAL A 77 -5.58 7.06 3.20
N ASN A 78 -6.45 6.17 2.70
CA ASN A 78 -6.19 5.43 1.46
C ASN A 78 -6.46 6.23 0.18
N ALA A 79 -7.47 7.11 0.20
CA ALA A 79 -7.83 7.92 -0.97
C ALA A 79 -7.23 9.33 -0.87
N TYR A 80 -7.62 10.13 0.12
CA TYR A 80 -7.19 11.53 0.21
C TYR A 80 -5.70 11.66 0.53
N GLY A 81 -5.15 10.80 1.40
CA GLY A 81 -3.71 10.75 1.66
C GLY A 81 -2.90 10.44 0.40
N THR A 82 -3.38 9.49 -0.40
CA THR A 82 -2.78 9.16 -1.71
C THR A 82 -2.89 10.34 -2.68
N GLU A 83 -4.04 11.02 -2.73
CA GLU A 83 -4.24 12.21 -3.58
C GLU A 83 -3.29 13.35 -3.19
N ASN A 84 -3.09 13.61 -1.89
CA ASN A 84 -2.15 14.62 -1.42
C ASN A 84 -0.73 14.37 -1.94
N ILE A 85 -0.25 13.12 -1.85
CA ILE A 85 1.07 12.74 -2.37
C ILE A 85 1.13 12.88 -3.89
N ALA A 86 0.10 12.40 -4.60
CA ALA A 86 0.04 12.45 -6.06
C ALA A 86 0.09 13.90 -6.58
N ARG A 87 -0.59 14.84 -5.93
CA ARG A 87 -0.54 16.27 -6.28
C ARG A 87 0.88 16.84 -6.17
N VAL A 88 1.58 16.55 -5.08
CA VAL A 88 2.96 17.02 -4.90
C VAL A 88 3.89 16.38 -5.94
N CYS A 89 3.74 15.07 -6.20
CA CYS A 89 4.51 14.38 -7.25
C CYS A 89 4.29 15.01 -8.64
N ARG A 90 3.03 15.39 -8.96
CA ARG A 90 2.71 16.11 -10.22
C ARG A 90 3.42 17.45 -10.30
N GLU A 91 3.36 18.25 -9.24
CA GLU A 91 3.97 19.59 -9.21
C GLU A 91 5.50 19.55 -9.30
N LEU A 92 6.11 18.51 -8.75
CA LEU A 92 7.56 18.27 -8.82
C LEU A 92 7.99 17.48 -10.09
N ASP A 93 7.03 17.02 -10.89
CA ASP A 93 7.27 16.18 -12.10
C ASP A 93 8.02 14.87 -11.80
N ILE A 94 7.85 14.30 -10.61
CA ILE A 94 8.51 13.07 -10.16
C ILE A 94 7.60 11.86 -10.30
N LYS A 95 8.21 10.66 -10.33
CA LYS A 95 7.51 9.38 -10.45
C LYS A 95 6.89 8.95 -9.14
N MET A 96 5.75 8.26 -9.19
CA MET A 96 5.12 7.64 -8.03
C MET A 96 4.83 6.18 -8.28
N MET A 97 5.19 5.32 -7.33
CA MET A 97 4.70 3.94 -7.25
C MET A 97 3.69 3.86 -6.10
N TYR A 98 2.50 3.37 -6.39
CA TYR A 98 1.43 3.15 -5.43
C TYR A 98 1.21 1.67 -5.20
N ILE A 99 1.24 1.26 -3.95
CA ILE A 99 0.91 -0.11 -3.56
C ILE A 99 -0.59 -0.22 -3.35
N SER A 100 -1.25 -0.94 -4.24
CA SER A 100 -2.67 -1.26 -4.21
C SER A 100 -2.91 -2.72 -3.84
N THR A 101 -4.09 -3.25 -4.08
CA THR A 101 -4.56 -4.56 -3.63
C THR A 101 -5.42 -5.24 -4.70
N ASP A 102 -5.49 -6.55 -4.65
CA ASP A 102 -6.48 -7.36 -5.38
C ASP A 102 -7.92 -7.14 -4.92
N TYR A 103 -8.15 -6.61 -3.71
CA TYR A 103 -9.48 -6.22 -3.21
C TYR A 103 -10.19 -5.13 -4.03
N VAL A 104 -9.51 -4.51 -4.99
CA VAL A 104 -10.18 -3.61 -5.96
C VAL A 104 -11.07 -4.38 -6.94
N PHE A 105 -10.90 -5.69 -7.05
CA PHE A 105 -11.73 -6.58 -7.86
C PHE A 105 -12.82 -7.25 -7.03
N ASN A 106 -13.87 -7.76 -7.70
CA ASN A 106 -15.00 -8.43 -7.03
C ASN A 106 -14.73 -9.90 -6.62
N GLY A 107 -13.56 -10.45 -6.94
CA GLY A 107 -13.20 -11.82 -6.59
C GLY A 107 -13.94 -12.91 -7.38
N GLN A 108 -14.74 -12.57 -8.39
CA GLN A 108 -15.50 -13.52 -9.19
C GLN A 108 -14.72 -13.95 -10.42
N GLY A 109 -14.81 -15.24 -10.77
CA GLY A 109 -14.18 -15.75 -11.98
C GLY A 109 -13.26 -16.94 -11.76
N THR A 110 -12.68 -17.44 -12.86
CA THR A 110 -11.85 -18.65 -12.88
C THR A 110 -10.48 -18.43 -13.50
N ARG A 111 -10.15 -17.20 -13.86
CA ARG A 111 -8.85 -16.81 -14.41
C ARG A 111 -8.16 -15.76 -13.51
N PRO A 112 -6.84 -15.62 -13.59
CA PRO A 112 -6.15 -14.48 -12.98
C PRO A 112 -6.70 -13.13 -13.49
N TRP A 113 -6.69 -12.13 -12.61
CA TRP A 113 -7.03 -10.76 -12.96
C TRP A 113 -5.93 -10.12 -13.81
N GLU A 114 -6.36 -9.39 -14.84
CA GLU A 114 -5.47 -8.57 -15.66
C GLU A 114 -5.49 -7.10 -15.16
N PRO A 115 -4.45 -6.31 -15.45
CA PRO A 115 -4.37 -4.91 -14.99
C PRO A 115 -5.56 -4.04 -15.39
N ASP A 116 -6.12 -4.28 -16.57
CA ASP A 116 -7.20 -3.49 -17.16
C ASP A 116 -8.60 -4.08 -16.91
N ASP A 117 -8.71 -5.16 -16.11
CA ASP A 117 -10.00 -5.70 -15.72
C ASP A 117 -10.80 -4.69 -14.90
N GLU A 118 -12.12 -4.78 -14.99
CA GLU A 118 -13.05 -3.90 -14.27
C GLU A 118 -12.86 -4.00 -12.77
N ARG A 119 -12.71 -2.86 -12.13
CA ARG A 119 -12.55 -2.74 -10.68
C ARG A 119 -13.92 -2.57 -10.03
N GLU A 120 -14.30 -3.53 -9.22
CA GLU A 120 -15.61 -3.60 -8.56
C GLU A 120 -15.41 -4.07 -7.09
N PRO A 121 -14.84 -3.22 -6.22
CA PRO A 121 -14.53 -3.59 -4.85
C PRO A 121 -15.79 -3.92 -4.04
N LEU A 122 -15.74 -4.98 -3.23
CA LEU A 122 -16.86 -5.45 -2.41
C LEU A 122 -16.82 -5.01 -0.95
N ASN A 123 -15.71 -4.40 -0.50
CA ASN A 123 -15.53 -3.96 0.87
C ASN A 123 -14.95 -2.55 0.94
N VAL A 124 -15.03 -1.93 2.12
CA VAL A 124 -14.56 -0.55 2.36
C VAL A 124 -13.07 -0.39 2.09
N TYR A 125 -12.24 -1.36 2.49
CA TYR A 125 -10.81 -1.33 2.22
C TYR A 125 -10.53 -1.29 0.71
N GLY A 126 -11.08 -2.23 -0.05
CA GLY A 126 -10.93 -2.29 -1.50
C GLY A 126 -11.45 -1.02 -2.20
N LEU A 127 -12.63 -0.52 -1.78
CA LEU A 127 -13.20 0.71 -2.29
C LEU A 127 -12.25 1.91 -2.11
N THR A 128 -11.75 2.10 -0.90
CA THR A 128 -10.88 3.26 -0.60
C THR A 128 -9.50 3.13 -1.26
N LYS A 129 -8.98 1.91 -1.46
CA LYS A 129 -7.77 1.66 -2.25
C LYS A 129 -8.00 1.96 -3.73
N TYR A 130 -9.16 1.58 -4.27
CA TYR A 130 -9.56 1.92 -5.64
C TYR A 130 -9.72 3.44 -5.83
N GLU A 131 -10.33 4.15 -4.88
CA GLU A 131 -10.40 5.62 -4.89
C GLU A 131 -9.00 6.24 -4.94
N GLY A 132 -8.01 5.64 -4.25
CA GLY A 132 -6.59 6.01 -4.34
C GLY A 132 -5.99 5.78 -5.72
N GLU A 133 -6.29 4.65 -6.40
CA GLU A 133 -5.89 4.44 -7.80
C GLU A 133 -6.45 5.53 -8.72
N LEU A 134 -7.73 5.87 -8.58
CA LEU A 134 -8.36 6.95 -9.34
C LEU A 134 -7.69 8.31 -9.09
N ALA A 135 -7.33 8.61 -7.83
CA ALA A 135 -6.62 9.84 -7.51
C ALA A 135 -5.26 9.93 -8.22
N ILE A 136 -4.53 8.81 -8.33
CA ILE A 136 -3.27 8.75 -9.08
C ILE A 136 -3.51 8.93 -10.57
N GLU A 137 -4.44 8.19 -11.17
CA GLU A 137 -4.79 8.27 -12.59
C GLU A 137 -5.19 9.70 -13.01
N GLN A 138 -5.89 10.43 -12.14
CA GLN A 138 -6.31 11.80 -12.38
C GLN A 138 -5.20 12.85 -12.24
N ASN A 139 -4.19 12.56 -11.42
CA ASN A 139 -3.16 13.54 -11.10
C ASN A 139 -1.83 13.30 -11.83
N LEU A 140 -1.49 12.06 -12.20
CA LEU A 140 -0.15 11.69 -12.67
C LEU A 140 -0.16 11.04 -14.05
N THR A 141 0.93 11.27 -14.79
CA THR A 141 1.27 10.53 -16.01
C THR A 141 2.49 9.62 -15.82
N LYS A 142 3.27 9.84 -14.74
CA LYS A 142 4.48 9.09 -14.41
C LYS A 142 4.23 8.26 -13.15
N TYR A 143 3.47 7.17 -13.27
CA TYR A 143 3.16 6.33 -12.11
C TYR A 143 3.17 4.84 -12.43
N PHE A 144 3.23 4.05 -11.36
CA PHE A 144 2.96 2.62 -11.35
C PHE A 144 1.94 2.33 -10.24
N THR A 145 0.87 1.61 -10.57
CA THR A 145 -0.04 1.00 -9.59
C THR A 145 0.30 -0.48 -9.50
N VAL A 146 0.75 -0.93 -8.32
CA VAL A 146 1.14 -2.33 -8.08
C VAL A 146 0.14 -2.96 -7.14
N ARG A 147 -0.72 -3.84 -7.66
CA ARG A 147 -1.69 -4.60 -6.87
C ARG A 147 -1.03 -5.85 -6.32
N ILE A 148 -1.06 -6.00 -5.01
CA ILE A 148 -0.47 -7.13 -4.31
C ILE A 148 -1.51 -7.81 -3.43
N ALA A 149 -1.30 -9.11 -3.14
CA ALA A 149 -2.15 -9.89 -2.27
C ALA A 149 -1.31 -10.75 -1.34
N TRP A 150 -1.86 -11.10 -0.17
CA TRP A 150 -1.28 -12.04 0.77
C TRP A 150 0.19 -11.76 1.10
N VAL A 151 0.48 -10.50 1.41
CA VAL A 151 1.85 -10.02 1.64
C VAL A 151 2.46 -10.69 2.86
N PHE A 152 3.65 -11.25 2.68
CA PHE A 152 4.41 -11.85 3.77
C PHE A 152 5.90 -11.47 3.67
N GLY A 153 6.59 -11.55 4.80
CA GLY A 153 8.01 -11.23 4.89
C GLY A 153 8.55 -11.53 6.28
N VAL A 154 9.84 -11.34 6.46
CA VAL A 154 10.51 -11.55 7.75
C VAL A 154 10.09 -10.50 8.76
N ASN A 155 9.91 -9.25 8.32
CA ASN A 155 9.48 -8.15 9.17
C ASN A 155 7.94 -8.09 9.33
N GLY A 156 7.45 -7.41 10.37
CA GLY A 156 6.04 -7.13 10.59
C GLY A 156 5.17 -8.35 10.94
N LYS A 157 3.85 -8.14 10.82
CA LYS A 157 2.82 -9.15 11.08
C LYS A 157 2.30 -9.68 9.75
N ASN A 158 2.16 -11.01 9.61
CA ASN A 158 1.58 -11.65 8.44
C ASN A 158 0.95 -12.99 8.81
N PHE A 159 0.22 -13.59 7.88
CA PHE A 159 -0.51 -14.84 8.09
C PHE A 159 0.39 -16.03 8.46
N ILE A 160 1.61 -16.11 7.92
CA ILE A 160 2.52 -17.25 8.12
C ILE A 160 2.93 -17.38 9.58
N LYS A 161 3.26 -16.29 10.25
CA LYS A 161 3.77 -16.30 11.63
C LYS A 161 2.77 -16.89 12.65
N PRO A 162 1.49 -16.46 12.68
CA PRO A 162 0.48 -17.13 13.51
C PRO A 162 0.29 -18.60 13.18
N MET A 163 0.29 -18.99 11.90
CA MET A 163 0.12 -20.39 11.49
C MET A 163 1.26 -21.28 12.00
N LEU A 164 2.51 -20.81 11.88
CA LEU A 164 3.67 -21.52 12.45
C LEU A 164 3.55 -21.65 13.98
N ARG A 165 3.11 -20.61 14.68
CA ARG A 165 2.91 -20.67 16.13
C ARG A 165 1.82 -21.66 16.51
N ILE A 166 0.63 -21.57 15.88
CA ILE A 166 -0.50 -22.46 16.15
C ILE A 166 -0.13 -23.91 15.85
N GLY A 167 0.55 -24.17 14.73
CA GLY A 167 1.03 -25.51 14.37
C GLY A 167 2.00 -26.09 15.41
N LYS A 168 2.91 -25.28 15.96
CA LYS A 168 3.81 -25.70 17.04
C LYS A 168 3.08 -25.96 18.36
N GLU A 169 2.12 -25.13 18.73
CA GLU A 169 1.39 -25.21 20.02
C GLU A 169 0.33 -26.30 20.02
N ARG A 170 -0.38 -26.50 18.92
CA ARG A 170 -1.58 -27.35 18.85
C ARG A 170 -1.43 -28.57 17.92
N GLY A 171 -0.37 -28.63 17.13
CA GLY A 171 -0.15 -29.69 16.13
C GLY A 171 -1.07 -29.63 14.91
N ALA A 172 -2.03 -28.68 14.88
CA ALA A 172 -2.99 -28.50 13.78
C ALA A 172 -3.47 -27.05 13.71
N ALA A 173 -3.89 -26.60 12.53
CA ALA A 173 -4.56 -25.34 12.30
C ALA A 173 -5.75 -25.54 11.35
N SER A 174 -6.86 -24.82 11.58
CA SER A 174 -7.98 -24.76 10.65
C SER A 174 -7.97 -23.42 9.96
N VAL A 175 -8.02 -23.45 8.62
CA VAL A 175 -8.05 -22.25 7.77
C VAL A 175 -9.15 -22.42 6.73
N VAL A 176 -9.64 -21.30 6.18
CA VAL A 176 -10.52 -21.33 5.00
C VAL A 176 -9.76 -21.88 3.79
N ASP A 177 -10.42 -22.63 2.93
CA ASP A 177 -9.83 -23.28 1.74
C ASP A 177 -10.51 -22.90 0.42
N ASP A 178 -11.46 -21.98 0.47
CA ASP A 178 -12.22 -21.46 -0.66
C ASP A 178 -11.68 -20.15 -1.26
N GLN A 179 -10.61 -19.62 -0.67
CA GLN A 179 -9.94 -18.42 -1.18
C GLN A 179 -8.76 -18.79 -2.07
N ILE A 180 -8.75 -18.24 -3.28
CA ILE A 180 -7.68 -18.43 -4.27
C ILE A 180 -6.95 -17.08 -4.44
N GLY A 181 -5.64 -17.08 -4.31
CA GLY A 181 -4.84 -15.86 -4.43
C GLY A 181 -3.36 -16.16 -4.70
N SER A 182 -2.58 -15.10 -4.94
CA SER A 182 -1.14 -15.19 -5.16
C SER A 182 -0.40 -14.51 -4.02
N PRO A 183 0.40 -15.25 -3.23
CA PRO A 183 1.19 -14.64 -2.17
C PRO A 183 2.30 -13.75 -2.74
N THR A 184 2.55 -12.62 -2.07
CA THR A 184 3.60 -11.66 -2.40
C THR A 184 4.63 -11.60 -1.27
N TYR A 185 5.91 -11.87 -1.61
CA TYR A 185 7.06 -11.74 -0.70
C TYR A 185 7.73 -10.38 -0.85
#